data_274256118be2416caf76202772920adc
#
_entry.id   274256118be2416caf76202772920adc
#
_cell.length_a   1.000
_cell.length_b   1.000
_cell.length_c   1.000
_cell.angle_alpha   90.00
_cell.angle_beta   90.00
_cell.angle_gamma   90.00
#
_symmetry.space_group_name_H-M   'P 1'
#
loop_
_entity.id
_entity.type
_entity.pdbx_description
1 polymer ?
#
loop_
_entity_poly.entity_id
_entity_poly.type
_entity_poly.pdbx_seq_one_letter_code
_entity_poly.pdbx_strand_id
1 'polypeptide(L)'
;TDVPPLVMRDWSRNKVHAQKRYEEGNWPQFYPTRGGTGGFGRKTYLTDVDSGRLATNLLPYSEVGHTDTAAKEIRALFPGTSAFSTPKPERLLERLIHIATDPGDVVLDVFAGSGTTAAVAQKMGRRWVTCELVEDPFNRFTRPRLEKVINNEDQGGISIQKPERVDATEEGLPDG
;
A
#
# COMPACT_ATOMS: atom_id res chain seq x y z
N THR A 1 12.99 -32.50 -20.18
CA THR A 1 14.41 -32.13 -20.28
C THR A 1 14.98 -32.13 -18.88
N ASP A 2 15.75 -33.20 -18.60
CA ASP A 2 16.43 -33.37 -17.33
C ASP A 2 17.54 -32.33 -17.20
N VAL A 3 17.23 -31.24 -16.57
CA VAL A 3 18.27 -30.37 -16.02
C VAL A 3 18.67 -31.00 -14.68
N PRO A 4 19.87 -31.57 -14.57
CA PRO A 4 20.32 -32.13 -13.31
C PRO A 4 20.31 -31.02 -12.27
N PRO A 5 20.01 -31.33 -10.99
CA PRO A 5 20.04 -30.34 -9.93
C PRO A 5 21.42 -29.73 -9.90
N LEU A 6 21.54 -28.51 -10.44
CA LEU A 6 22.76 -27.74 -10.41
C LEU A 6 23.12 -27.57 -8.94
N VAL A 7 23.96 -28.49 -8.50
CA VAL A 7 24.81 -28.39 -7.34
C VAL A 7 24.11 -27.76 -6.12
N MET A 8 23.42 -28.59 -5.38
CA MET A 8 23.06 -28.26 -4.02
C MET A 8 24.32 -28.11 -3.12
N ARG A 9 25.27 -27.27 -3.54
CA ARG A 9 26.37 -26.86 -2.70
C ARG A 9 25.82 -25.87 -1.69
N ASP A 10 26.02 -26.14 -0.44
CA ASP A 10 25.83 -25.25 0.70
C ASP A 10 24.39 -25.02 1.23
N TRP A 11 23.52 -25.96 1.10
CA TRP A 11 22.33 -26.04 1.95
C TRP A 11 22.64 -26.72 3.28
N SER A 12 23.45 -26.07 4.07
CA SER A 12 24.04 -26.71 5.25
C SER A 12 23.06 -27.17 6.32
N ARG A 13 21.84 -26.61 6.36
CA ARG A 13 20.82 -27.01 7.34
C ARG A 13 19.57 -27.66 6.75
N ASN A 14 19.32 -27.54 5.45
CA ASN A 14 18.10 -28.03 4.81
C ASN A 14 18.36 -28.94 3.59
N LYS A 15 19.58 -29.41 3.41
CA LYS A 15 19.98 -30.24 2.26
C LYS A 15 19.10 -31.48 2.12
N VAL A 16 18.83 -32.17 3.22
CA VAL A 16 18.00 -33.38 3.26
C VAL A 16 16.54 -33.04 2.86
N HIS A 17 16.04 -31.94 3.36
CA HIS A 17 14.67 -31.50 3.05
C HIS A 17 14.49 -31.09 1.60
N ALA A 18 15.46 -30.37 1.05
CA ALA A 18 15.45 -29.99 -0.36
C ALA A 18 15.59 -31.20 -1.29
N GLN A 19 16.47 -32.14 -0.93
CA GLN A 19 16.63 -33.41 -1.64
C GLN A 19 15.31 -34.18 -1.67
N LYS A 20 14.67 -34.35 -0.53
CA LYS A 20 13.38 -35.04 -0.42
C LYS A 20 12.31 -34.38 -1.28
N ARG A 21 12.21 -33.06 -1.27
CA ARG A 21 11.26 -32.32 -2.08
C ARG A 21 11.52 -32.43 -3.59
N TYR A 22 12.77 -32.52 -3.98
CA TYR A 22 13.17 -32.77 -5.35
C TYR A 22 12.71 -34.18 -5.80
N GLU A 23 12.98 -35.18 -4.97
CA GLU A 23 12.56 -36.56 -5.22
C GLU A 23 11.03 -36.72 -5.26
N GLU A 24 10.30 -35.91 -4.53
CA GLU A 24 8.84 -35.84 -4.53
C GLU A 24 8.25 -35.04 -5.73
N GLY A 25 9.08 -34.53 -6.64
CA GLY A 25 8.63 -33.74 -7.79
C GLY A 25 8.25 -32.27 -7.49
N ASN A 26 8.55 -31.81 -6.28
CA ASN A 26 8.29 -30.42 -5.84
C ASN A 26 9.45 -29.44 -6.17
N TRP A 27 10.35 -29.85 -7.00
CA TRP A 27 11.49 -29.12 -7.47
C TRP A 27 11.16 -27.75 -8.11
N PRO A 28 10.06 -27.55 -8.88
CA PRO A 28 9.75 -26.24 -9.47
C PRO A 28 9.57 -25.09 -8.44
N GLN A 29 9.41 -25.41 -7.17
CA GLN A 29 9.28 -24.40 -6.11
C GLN A 29 10.60 -23.67 -5.77
N PHE A 30 11.73 -24.13 -6.30
CA PHE A 30 13.05 -23.57 -6.01
C PHE A 30 13.72 -23.10 -7.30
N TYR A 31 14.46 -22.02 -7.20
CA TYR A 31 15.23 -21.48 -8.32
C TYR A 31 16.60 -21.00 -7.84
N PRO A 32 17.65 -21.15 -8.65
CA PRO A 32 18.96 -20.62 -8.31
C PRO A 32 18.95 -19.09 -8.37
N THR A 33 19.56 -18.46 -7.35
CA THR A 33 19.72 -16.99 -7.32
C THR A 33 21.04 -16.58 -7.94
N ARG A 34 21.13 -15.31 -8.39
CA ARG A 34 22.35 -14.74 -8.99
C ARG A 34 22.92 -15.56 -10.16
N GLY A 35 22.07 -15.99 -11.09
CA GLY A 35 22.54 -16.75 -12.24
C GLY A 35 23.22 -18.08 -11.91
N GLY A 36 22.86 -18.71 -10.78
CA GLY A 36 23.43 -20.00 -10.34
C GLY A 36 24.65 -19.88 -9.42
N THR A 37 25.17 -18.68 -9.19
CA THR A 37 26.31 -18.46 -8.29
C THR A 37 25.90 -18.14 -6.84
N GLY A 38 24.62 -17.90 -6.59
CA GLY A 38 24.04 -17.67 -5.28
C GLY A 38 23.43 -18.94 -4.68
N GLY A 39 22.65 -18.77 -3.64
CA GLY A 39 21.85 -19.86 -3.05
C GLY A 39 20.58 -20.13 -3.89
N PHE A 40 19.65 -20.86 -3.29
CA PHE A 40 18.32 -21.10 -3.88
C PHE A 40 17.27 -20.21 -3.23
N GLY A 41 16.41 -19.60 -4.06
CA GLY A 41 15.17 -18.96 -3.64
C GLY A 41 14.00 -19.95 -3.74
N ARG A 42 13.01 -19.81 -2.86
CA ARG A 42 11.76 -20.53 -2.96
C ARG A 42 10.78 -19.72 -3.80
N LYS A 43 10.19 -20.34 -4.80
CA LYS A 43 9.04 -19.77 -5.50
C LYS A 43 7.78 -19.96 -4.64
N THR A 44 7.00 -18.92 -4.53
CA THR A 44 5.65 -19.00 -3.98
C THR A 44 4.72 -18.71 -5.15
N TYR A 45 3.90 -19.67 -5.53
CA TYR A 45 2.94 -19.47 -6.60
C TYR A 45 1.77 -18.64 -6.09
N LEU A 46 1.13 -17.90 -6.96
CA LEU A 46 -0.03 -17.08 -6.62
C LEU A 46 -1.18 -17.92 -6.04
N THR A 47 -1.30 -19.18 -6.50
CA THR A 47 -2.26 -20.16 -5.97
C THR A 47 -1.95 -20.65 -4.55
N ASP A 48 -0.70 -20.50 -4.12
CA ASP A 48 -0.24 -20.93 -2.77
C ASP A 48 -0.29 -19.79 -1.75
N VAL A 49 -0.67 -18.59 -2.20
CA VAL A 49 -0.77 -17.41 -1.35
C VAL A 49 -2.23 -17.22 -0.98
N ASP A 50 -2.56 -17.44 0.28
CA ASP A 50 -3.81 -16.94 0.82
C ASP A 50 -3.93 -15.45 0.50
N SER A 51 -5.09 -15.02 0.06
CA SER A 51 -5.35 -13.69 -0.49
C SER A 51 -4.80 -12.57 0.40
N GLY A 52 -3.68 -11.99 -0.02
CA GLY A 52 -3.11 -10.80 0.57
C GLY A 52 -1.76 -10.99 1.25
N ARG A 53 -1.05 -9.90 1.37
CA ARG A 53 0.20 -9.80 2.11
C ARG A 53 -0.10 -9.21 3.47
N LEU A 54 0.43 -9.81 4.53
CA LEU A 54 0.33 -9.25 5.87
C LEU A 54 0.85 -7.81 5.88
N ALA A 55 0.08 -6.93 6.50
CA ALA A 55 0.48 -5.54 6.68
C ALA A 55 1.73 -5.47 7.56
N THR A 56 2.70 -4.67 7.12
CA THR A 56 3.90 -4.40 7.93
C THR A 56 3.64 -3.22 8.85
N ASN A 57 4.28 -3.20 10.00
CA ASN A 57 4.26 -2.06 10.93
C ASN A 57 5.21 -0.92 10.47
N LEU A 58 5.98 -1.13 9.43
CA LEU A 58 6.82 -0.11 8.82
C LEU A 58 6.07 0.55 7.66
N LEU A 59 5.87 1.86 7.76
CA LEU A 59 5.22 2.69 6.76
C LEU A 59 6.24 3.71 6.22
N PRO A 60 7.02 3.36 5.17
CA PRO A 60 8.03 4.24 4.60
C PRO A 60 7.38 5.51 4.05
N TYR A 61 7.99 6.66 4.30
CA TYR A 61 7.47 7.95 3.80
C TYR A 61 7.37 8.01 2.26
N SER A 62 8.18 7.25 1.56
CA SER A 62 8.14 7.12 0.10
C SER A 62 6.82 6.50 -0.40
N GLU A 63 6.16 5.69 0.42
CA GLU A 63 4.88 5.05 0.11
C GLU A 63 3.69 5.87 0.61
N VAL A 64 3.76 6.33 1.85
CA VAL A 64 2.62 6.95 2.54
C VAL A 64 2.68 8.48 2.61
N GLY A 65 3.78 9.09 2.15
CA GLY A 65 3.98 10.53 2.25
C GLY A 65 4.49 10.98 3.62
N HIS A 66 4.71 12.26 3.77
CA HIS A 66 5.14 12.92 5.01
C HIS A 66 4.45 14.28 5.17
N THR A 67 4.77 15.02 6.22
CA THR A 67 4.12 16.29 6.57
C THR A 67 4.14 17.33 5.42
N ASP A 68 5.23 17.39 4.64
CA ASP A 68 5.32 18.30 3.51
C ASP A 68 4.36 17.90 2.36
N THR A 69 4.20 16.61 2.12
CA THR A 69 3.18 16.09 1.18
C THR A 69 1.79 16.54 1.60
N ALA A 70 1.44 16.34 2.87
CA ALA A 70 0.16 16.75 3.42
C ALA A 70 -0.06 18.26 3.36
N ALA A 71 1.00 19.04 3.62
CA ALA A 71 0.93 20.50 3.50
C ALA A 71 0.67 20.96 2.05
N LYS A 72 1.24 20.27 1.06
CA LYS A 72 0.97 20.53 -0.37
C LYS A 72 -0.47 20.18 -0.73
N GLU A 73 -1.00 19.06 -0.25
CA GLU A 73 -2.40 18.66 -0.43
C GLU A 73 -3.35 19.75 0.09
N ILE A 74 -3.14 20.23 1.32
CA ILE A 74 -3.96 21.29 1.92
C ILE A 74 -3.84 22.62 1.17
N ARG A 75 -2.63 23.02 0.77
CA ARG A 75 -2.45 24.26 -0.02
C ARG A 75 -3.13 24.22 -1.37
N ALA A 76 -3.15 23.05 -2.00
CA ALA A 76 -3.86 22.87 -3.28
C ALA A 76 -5.38 23.01 -3.12
N LEU A 77 -5.92 22.49 -1.99
CA LEU A 77 -7.36 22.61 -1.70
C LEU A 77 -7.79 24.01 -1.27
N PHE A 78 -6.91 24.73 -0.58
CA PHE A 78 -7.19 26.03 0.05
C PHE A 78 -6.11 27.06 -0.32
N PRO A 79 -6.02 27.46 -1.59
CA PRO A 79 -5.04 28.46 -2.02
C PRO A 79 -5.28 29.81 -1.31
N GLY A 80 -4.20 30.42 -0.83
CA GLY A 80 -4.26 31.69 -0.10
C GLY A 80 -4.67 31.61 1.36
N THR A 81 -5.02 30.42 1.86
CA THR A 81 -5.31 30.23 3.29
C THR A 81 -4.03 29.94 4.07
N SER A 82 -3.96 30.43 5.33
CA SER A 82 -2.82 30.09 6.20
C SER A 82 -2.76 28.59 6.39
N ALA A 83 -1.53 28.04 6.39
CA ALA A 83 -1.32 26.60 6.44
C ALA A 83 -1.90 25.98 7.72
N PHE A 84 -2.52 24.81 7.61
CA PHE A 84 -2.81 23.97 8.76
C PHE A 84 -1.48 23.42 9.34
N SER A 85 -1.31 23.45 10.66
CA SER A 85 0.00 23.22 11.28
C SER A 85 0.53 21.78 11.12
N THR A 86 -0.35 20.77 11.21
CA THR A 86 0.07 19.36 11.25
C THR A 86 -0.87 18.44 10.45
N PRO A 87 -1.06 18.67 9.14
CA PRO A 87 -1.90 17.80 8.34
C PRO A 87 -1.25 16.42 8.20
N LYS A 88 -2.07 15.39 7.98
CA LYS A 88 -1.62 14.05 7.64
C LYS A 88 -1.82 13.81 6.15
N PRO A 89 -0.88 13.13 5.47
CA PRO A 89 -1.04 12.83 4.04
C PRO A 89 -2.16 11.81 3.81
N GLU A 90 -2.92 11.98 2.74
CA GLU A 90 -4.04 11.09 2.44
C GLU A 90 -3.60 9.64 2.25
N ARG A 91 -2.44 9.38 1.64
CA ARG A 91 -1.91 8.01 1.44
C ARG A 91 -1.65 7.27 2.75
N LEU A 92 -1.30 7.96 3.82
CA LEU A 92 -1.15 7.34 5.13
C LEU A 92 -2.51 6.83 5.64
N LEU A 93 -3.53 7.68 5.55
CA LEU A 93 -4.89 7.33 5.99
C LEU A 93 -5.51 6.26 5.07
N GLU A 94 -5.28 6.35 3.76
CA GLU A 94 -5.65 5.30 2.79
C GLU A 94 -5.14 3.93 3.25
N ARG A 95 -3.86 3.85 3.58
CA ARG A 95 -3.25 2.58 4.02
C ARG A 95 -3.87 2.06 5.31
N LEU A 96 -4.10 2.92 6.28
CA LEU A 96 -4.67 2.54 7.57
C LEU A 96 -6.14 2.12 7.42
N ILE A 97 -6.94 2.89 6.69
CA ILE A 97 -8.36 2.60 6.46
C ILE A 97 -8.52 1.32 5.63
N HIS A 98 -7.66 1.11 4.62
CA HIS A 98 -7.68 -0.11 3.81
C HIS A 98 -7.42 -1.38 4.64
N ILE A 99 -6.50 -1.31 5.60
CA ILE A 99 -6.17 -2.47 6.46
C ILE A 99 -7.26 -2.75 7.48
N ALA A 100 -7.92 -1.71 7.98
CA ALA A 100 -8.80 -1.80 9.13
C ALA A 100 -10.30 -1.91 8.79
N THR A 101 -10.69 -1.67 7.53
CA THR A 101 -12.10 -1.56 7.14
C THR A 101 -12.35 -2.09 5.74
N ASP A 102 -13.60 -2.49 5.49
CA ASP A 102 -14.14 -2.80 4.17
C ASP A 102 -15.00 -1.65 3.61
N PRO A 103 -15.26 -1.59 2.29
CA PRO A 103 -16.21 -0.64 1.71
C PRO A 103 -17.58 -0.72 2.40
N GLY A 104 -18.13 0.45 2.78
CA GLY A 104 -19.40 0.56 3.49
C GLY A 104 -19.29 0.57 5.02
N ASP A 105 -18.12 0.27 5.59
CA ASP A 105 -17.87 0.41 7.03
C ASP A 105 -17.91 1.86 7.49
N VAL A 106 -17.97 2.07 8.80
CA VAL A 106 -17.98 3.39 9.43
C VAL A 106 -16.62 3.71 10.05
N VAL A 107 -16.02 4.78 9.62
CA VAL A 107 -14.78 5.33 10.19
C VAL A 107 -15.12 6.48 11.13
N LEU A 108 -14.67 6.42 12.37
CA LEU A 108 -14.84 7.46 13.38
C LEU A 108 -13.50 8.18 13.62
N ASP A 109 -13.53 9.51 13.52
CA ASP A 109 -12.41 10.38 13.91
C ASP A 109 -12.92 11.51 14.81
N VAL A 110 -12.54 11.46 16.07
CA VAL A 110 -12.98 12.44 17.09
C VAL A 110 -12.05 13.65 17.22
N PHE A 111 -10.98 13.70 16.40
CA PHE A 111 -10.01 14.79 16.36
C PHE A 111 -9.72 15.17 14.90
N ALA A 112 -10.75 15.61 14.18
CA ALA A 112 -10.74 15.78 12.74
C ALA A 112 -9.58 16.64 12.18
N GLY A 113 -9.17 17.66 12.89
CA GLY A 113 -8.11 18.57 12.48
C GLY A 113 -8.36 19.15 11.09
N SER A 114 -7.60 18.73 10.09
CA SER A 114 -7.81 19.14 8.69
C SER A 114 -8.83 18.28 7.93
N GLY A 115 -9.50 17.33 8.57
CA GLY A 115 -10.51 16.47 7.97
C GLY A 115 -9.97 15.36 7.07
N THR A 116 -8.68 15.02 7.16
CA THR A 116 -8.06 14.05 6.26
C THR A 116 -8.68 12.66 6.37
N THR A 117 -8.93 12.17 7.57
CA THR A 117 -9.50 10.82 7.80
C THR A 117 -10.86 10.67 7.12
N ALA A 118 -11.75 11.63 7.35
CA ALA A 118 -13.10 11.60 6.76
C ALA A 118 -13.08 11.79 5.25
N ALA A 119 -12.19 12.66 4.74
CA ALA A 119 -11.97 12.84 3.31
C ALA A 119 -11.53 11.53 2.62
N VAL A 120 -10.55 10.84 3.19
CA VAL A 120 -10.06 9.55 2.67
C VAL A 120 -11.11 8.47 2.77
N ALA A 121 -11.82 8.38 3.91
CA ALA A 121 -12.92 7.43 4.08
C ALA A 121 -13.99 7.62 3.00
N GLN A 122 -14.40 8.85 2.70
CA GLN A 122 -15.33 9.19 1.63
C GLN A 122 -14.81 8.74 0.26
N LYS A 123 -13.56 9.08 -0.09
CA LYS A 123 -12.92 8.70 -1.36
C LYS A 123 -12.79 7.18 -1.54
N MET A 124 -12.74 6.45 -0.44
CA MET A 124 -12.64 4.98 -0.43
C MET A 124 -13.99 4.28 -0.31
N GLY A 125 -15.11 4.99 -0.32
CA GLY A 125 -16.46 4.41 -0.20
C GLY A 125 -16.80 3.91 1.20
N ARG A 126 -16.17 4.47 2.24
CA ARG A 126 -16.54 4.22 3.64
C ARG A 126 -17.46 5.33 4.10
N ARG A 127 -18.36 4.99 5.04
CA ARG A 127 -19.10 6.01 5.79
C ARG A 127 -18.18 6.58 6.85
N TRP A 128 -18.46 7.78 7.31
CA TRP A 128 -17.62 8.42 8.31
C TRP A 128 -18.43 9.28 9.28
N VAL A 129 -17.92 9.41 10.48
CA VAL A 129 -18.35 10.37 11.50
C VAL A 129 -17.10 11.07 11.99
N THR A 130 -17.12 12.39 12.01
CA THR A 130 -15.96 13.16 12.48
C THR A 130 -16.40 14.29 13.39
N CYS A 131 -15.57 14.57 14.40
CA CYS A 131 -15.75 15.66 15.36
C CYS A 131 -14.48 16.47 15.46
N GLU A 132 -14.64 17.79 15.65
CA GLU A 132 -13.56 18.72 15.97
C GLU A 132 -14.03 19.63 17.09
N LEU A 133 -13.23 19.71 18.15
CA LEU A 133 -13.56 20.51 19.30
C LEU A 133 -13.36 22.01 19.06
N VAL A 134 -12.34 22.34 18.24
CA VAL A 134 -11.94 23.72 18.00
C VAL A 134 -12.65 24.24 16.76
N GLU A 135 -13.39 25.33 16.93
CA GLU A 135 -14.23 25.90 15.88
C GLU A 135 -13.43 26.43 14.68
N ASP A 136 -12.27 27.05 14.91
CA ASP A 136 -11.46 27.64 13.83
C ASP A 136 -10.95 26.58 12.84
N PRO A 137 -10.28 25.49 13.22
CA PRO A 137 -9.94 24.40 12.30
C PRO A 137 -11.16 23.78 11.61
N PHE A 138 -12.25 23.60 12.34
CA PHE A 138 -13.48 23.05 11.76
C PHE A 138 -14.02 23.90 10.62
N ASN A 139 -14.19 25.20 10.85
CA ASN A 139 -14.77 26.11 9.87
C ASN A 139 -13.83 26.40 8.69
N ARG A 140 -12.52 26.42 8.92
CA ARG A 140 -11.54 26.80 7.90
C ARG A 140 -11.05 25.63 7.06
N PHE A 141 -11.02 24.41 7.61
CA PHE A 141 -10.44 23.26 6.95
C PHE A 141 -11.36 22.04 6.93
N THR A 142 -11.82 21.55 8.08
CA THR A 142 -12.56 20.29 8.17
C THR A 142 -13.80 20.32 7.30
N ARG A 143 -14.72 21.21 7.58
CA ARG A 143 -15.99 21.33 6.88
C ARG A 143 -15.81 21.66 5.39
N PRO A 144 -15.06 22.68 4.99
CA PRO A 144 -14.90 22.99 3.56
C PRO A 144 -14.19 21.88 2.78
N ARG A 145 -13.27 21.12 3.39
CA ARG A 145 -12.65 19.96 2.75
C ARG A 145 -13.68 18.88 2.46
N LEU A 146 -14.51 18.55 3.46
CA LEU A 146 -15.51 17.51 3.33
C LEU A 146 -16.59 17.90 2.31
N GLU A 147 -17.00 19.15 2.27
CA GLU A 147 -17.90 19.68 1.23
C GLU A 147 -17.30 19.48 -0.16
N LYS A 148 -16.02 19.80 -0.37
CA LYS A 148 -15.33 19.59 -1.65
C LYS A 148 -15.23 18.09 -2.02
N VAL A 149 -14.92 17.22 -1.08
CA VAL A 149 -14.84 15.77 -1.34
C VAL A 149 -16.21 15.19 -1.70
N ILE A 150 -17.26 15.56 -0.97
CA ILE A 150 -18.64 15.12 -1.25
C ILE A 150 -19.09 15.57 -2.63
N ASN A 151 -18.73 16.80 -3.03
CA ASN A 151 -19.05 17.35 -4.34
C ASN A 151 -18.11 16.88 -5.47
N ASN A 152 -17.16 15.98 -5.17
CA ASN A 152 -16.14 15.50 -6.12
C ASN A 152 -15.24 16.63 -6.69
N GLU A 153 -15.01 17.66 -5.89
CA GLU A 153 -14.15 18.81 -6.25
C GLU A 153 -12.69 18.61 -5.79
N ASP A 154 -12.44 17.68 -4.86
CA ASP A 154 -11.09 17.30 -4.41
C ASP A 154 -10.53 16.19 -5.31
N GLN A 155 -9.84 16.56 -6.36
CA GLN A 155 -9.14 15.66 -7.28
C GLN A 155 -7.68 15.38 -6.87
N GLY A 156 -7.27 15.86 -5.70
CA GLY A 156 -5.91 15.67 -5.16
C GLY A 156 -5.74 14.40 -4.32
N GLY A 157 -4.56 14.26 -3.73
CA GLY A 157 -4.26 13.17 -2.81
C GLY A 157 -4.42 11.78 -3.45
N ILE A 158 -5.28 10.95 -2.86
CA ILE A 158 -5.55 9.59 -3.36
C ILE A 158 -6.51 9.55 -4.55
N SER A 159 -7.17 10.67 -4.91
CA SER A 159 -7.98 10.78 -6.12
C SER A 159 -7.12 10.77 -7.39
N ILE A 160 -5.85 11.14 -7.29
CA ILE A 160 -4.90 11.01 -8.40
C ILE A 160 -4.70 9.51 -8.63
N GLN A 161 -5.22 9.00 -9.74
CA GLN A 161 -4.99 7.61 -10.15
C GLN A 161 -3.49 7.37 -10.20
N LYS A 162 -3.01 6.41 -9.41
CA LYS A 162 -1.68 5.84 -9.65
C LYS A 162 -1.72 5.33 -11.09
N PRO A 163 -0.70 5.61 -11.93
CA PRO A 163 -0.61 4.94 -13.21
C PRO A 163 -0.78 3.45 -12.92
N GLU A 164 -1.76 2.83 -13.57
CA GLU A 164 -1.96 1.39 -13.48
C GLU A 164 -0.59 0.75 -13.63
N ARG A 165 -0.17 -0.07 -12.67
CA ARG A 165 0.97 -0.95 -12.92
C ARG A 165 0.52 -1.75 -14.13
N VAL A 166 1.11 -1.42 -15.27
CA VAL A 166 1.07 -2.31 -16.41
C VAL A 166 1.73 -3.57 -15.87
N ASP A 167 0.91 -4.57 -15.55
CA ASP A 167 1.43 -5.90 -15.26
C ASP A 167 2.36 -6.20 -16.42
N ALA A 168 3.60 -6.56 -16.10
CA ALA A 168 4.55 -6.97 -17.11
C ALA A 168 3.87 -8.12 -17.86
N THR A 169 3.27 -7.79 -18.99
CA THR A 169 2.76 -8.78 -19.93
C THR A 169 3.94 -9.66 -20.29
N GLU A 170 3.70 -10.93 -20.49
CA GLU A 170 4.70 -11.96 -20.78
C GLU A 170 5.64 -11.65 -21.98
N GLU A 171 5.45 -10.53 -22.65
CA GLU A 171 6.24 -10.06 -23.80
C GLU A 171 7.63 -9.48 -23.47
N GLY A 172 8.08 -9.54 -22.24
CA GLY A 172 9.37 -8.95 -21.81
C GLY A 172 10.38 -9.92 -21.20
N LEU A 173 10.11 -11.23 -21.20
CA LEU A 173 11.11 -12.22 -20.79
C LEU A 173 11.95 -12.60 -22.03
N PRO A 174 13.26 -12.36 -22.04
CA PRO A 174 14.11 -12.90 -23.10
C PRO A 174 14.03 -14.42 -23.04
N ASP A 175 13.72 -15.03 -24.18
CA ASP A 175 13.83 -16.47 -24.40
C ASP A 175 15.26 -16.91 -24.05
N GLY A 176 15.38 -17.67 -22.96
CA GLY A 176 16.66 -18.17 -22.45
C GLY A 176 16.53 -19.61 -22.00
#